data_76fd312141378b56bcd1db7a1494589f
#
_entry.id   76fd312141378b56bcd1db7a1494589f
#
_cell.length_a   1.000
_cell.length_b   1.000
_cell.length_c   1.000
_cell.angle_alpha   90.00
_cell.angle_beta   90.00
_cell.angle_gamma   90.00
#
_symmetry.space_group_name_H-M   'P 1'
#
loop_
_entity.id
_entity.type
_entity.pdbx_description
1 polymer ?
#
loop_
_entity_poly.entity_id
_entity_poly.type
_entity_poly.pdbx_seq_one_letter_code
_entity_poly.pdbx_strand_id
1 'polypeptide(L)'
;MTEILKIEQLSVTPKNDPARLLVKNANFSLSAGKTTCIVGESGSGKSLTALTIMGLLSKQLQANGHVTFQGQDISKLDDKAMQKIRGAKIGMIFQEPMTSLNPVLTIGYQIGEPLTAHLGLKGEALKSRISALLQQVGIPPERADSYPDELSGGQRQRVMIAMSIACEPALLIADEPTTALDVTVQAQVLKLLHELKTRMQMAMLFITHDFGVVADIADDVIVMFRGEIVETGTRDQVLKHPKHPYTKALLACVPDAEGLKTLKPIDYSWLTQEVAA
;
A
#
# COMPACT_ATOMS: atom_id res chain seq x y z
N MET A 1 -10.52 -6.32 -18.39
CA MET A 1 -10.29 -5.43 -17.23
C MET A 1 -9.27 -4.40 -17.66
N THR A 2 -9.42 -3.13 -17.26
CA THR A 2 -8.48 -2.07 -17.65
C THR A 2 -7.26 -2.11 -16.74
N GLU A 3 -6.06 -2.23 -17.33
CA GLU A 3 -4.79 -2.12 -16.62
C GLU A 3 -4.57 -0.66 -16.16
N ILE A 4 -4.30 -0.46 -14.88
CA ILE A 4 -4.06 0.86 -14.28
C ILE A 4 -2.58 1.13 -14.09
N LEU A 5 -1.84 0.12 -13.64
CA LEU A 5 -0.40 0.20 -13.43
C LEU A 5 0.26 -1.04 -14.02
N LYS A 6 1.41 -0.84 -14.65
CA LYS A 6 2.29 -1.93 -15.13
C LYS A 6 3.71 -1.66 -14.68
N ILE A 7 4.32 -2.65 -14.07
CA ILE A 7 5.72 -2.65 -13.65
C ILE A 7 6.47 -3.64 -14.53
N GLU A 8 7.57 -3.19 -15.14
CA GLU A 8 8.40 -4.02 -16.04
C GLU A 8 9.86 -3.88 -15.65
N GLN A 9 10.48 -5.02 -15.36
CA GLN A 9 11.92 -5.16 -15.06
C GLN A 9 12.41 -4.23 -13.94
N LEU A 10 11.54 -3.95 -12.94
CA LEU A 10 11.89 -3.04 -11.87
C LEU A 10 12.95 -3.64 -10.97
N SER A 11 14.07 -2.93 -10.87
CA SER A 11 15.17 -3.25 -9.95
C SER A 11 15.54 -2.03 -9.14
N VAL A 12 15.84 -2.22 -7.85
CA VAL A 12 16.27 -1.16 -6.93
C VAL A 12 17.60 -1.55 -6.32
N THR A 13 18.57 -0.63 -6.37
CA THR A 13 19.93 -0.82 -5.82
C THR A 13 20.39 0.39 -5.03
N PRO A 14 21.29 0.23 -4.03
CA PRO A 14 22.03 1.35 -3.47
C PRO A 14 22.98 1.94 -4.51
N LYS A 15 23.10 3.26 -4.58
CA LYS A 15 24.03 3.92 -5.51
C LYS A 15 25.49 3.61 -5.25
N ASN A 16 25.84 3.38 -3.99
CA ASN A 16 27.20 3.02 -3.58
C ASN A 16 27.52 1.53 -3.72
N ASP A 17 26.51 0.69 -3.98
CA ASP A 17 26.66 -0.74 -4.19
C ASP A 17 25.63 -1.24 -5.23
N PRO A 18 25.86 -0.97 -6.54
CA PRO A 18 24.93 -1.37 -7.61
C PRO A 18 24.79 -2.88 -7.78
N ALA A 19 25.72 -3.69 -7.25
CA ALA A 19 25.63 -5.14 -7.29
C ALA A 19 24.59 -5.69 -6.30
N ARG A 20 24.27 -4.94 -5.25
CA ARG A 20 23.29 -5.31 -4.25
C ARG A 20 21.87 -4.96 -4.71
N LEU A 21 21.16 -5.94 -5.23
CA LEU A 21 19.77 -5.79 -5.64
C LEU A 21 18.83 -5.89 -4.41
N LEU A 22 18.11 -4.81 -4.10
CA LEU A 22 17.09 -4.75 -3.04
C LEU A 22 15.70 -5.14 -3.58
N VAL A 23 15.43 -4.83 -4.85
CA VAL A 23 14.34 -5.36 -5.66
C VAL A 23 14.95 -5.85 -6.96
N LYS A 24 14.55 -7.04 -7.42
CA LYS A 24 15.20 -7.76 -8.51
C LYS A 24 14.20 -8.07 -9.60
N ASN A 25 14.28 -7.33 -10.72
CA ASN A 25 13.53 -7.59 -11.94
C ASN A 25 12.02 -7.86 -11.70
N ALA A 26 11.38 -7.05 -10.85
CA ALA A 26 9.97 -7.22 -10.53
C ALA A 26 9.09 -6.87 -11.74
N ASN A 27 8.12 -7.76 -12.02
CA ASN A 27 7.18 -7.63 -13.14
C ASN A 27 5.77 -7.96 -12.64
N PHE A 28 4.83 -7.01 -12.72
CA PHE A 28 3.42 -7.23 -12.39
C PHE A 28 2.55 -6.09 -12.92
N SER A 29 1.24 -6.30 -12.92
CA SER A 29 0.29 -5.24 -13.26
C SER A 29 -0.88 -5.19 -12.27
N LEU A 30 -1.54 -4.03 -12.20
CA LEU A 30 -2.71 -3.77 -11.38
C LEU A 30 -3.89 -3.43 -12.28
N SER A 31 -5.06 -3.99 -11.98
CA SER A 31 -6.31 -3.76 -12.71
C SER A 31 -7.26 -2.84 -11.94
N ALA A 32 -8.03 -2.03 -12.67
CA ALA A 32 -9.07 -1.17 -12.10
C ALA A 32 -10.06 -1.98 -11.24
N GLY A 33 -10.46 -1.42 -10.09
CA GLY A 33 -11.43 -2.00 -9.17
C GLY A 33 -10.94 -3.22 -8.39
N LYS A 34 -9.70 -3.69 -8.61
CA LYS A 34 -9.12 -4.83 -7.91
C LYS A 34 -8.17 -4.43 -6.78
N THR A 35 -8.09 -5.29 -5.77
CA THR A 35 -7.06 -5.25 -4.74
C THR A 35 -5.98 -6.27 -5.07
N THR A 36 -4.76 -5.80 -5.33
CA THR A 36 -3.57 -6.66 -5.42
C THR A 36 -2.78 -6.53 -4.12
N CYS A 37 -2.58 -7.64 -3.42
CA CYS A 37 -1.77 -7.67 -2.21
C CYS A 37 -0.32 -8.05 -2.53
N ILE A 38 0.65 -7.28 -2.03
CA ILE A 38 2.06 -7.70 -1.99
C ILE A 38 2.36 -8.18 -0.57
N VAL A 39 2.80 -9.42 -0.46
CA VAL A 39 3.11 -10.06 0.83
C VAL A 39 4.54 -10.58 0.88
N GLY A 40 5.07 -10.72 2.09
CA GLY A 40 6.41 -11.23 2.35
C GLY A 40 6.97 -10.67 3.65
N GLU A 41 8.11 -11.19 4.09
CA GLU A 41 8.77 -10.73 5.31
C GLU A 41 9.24 -9.29 5.25
N SER A 42 9.57 -8.73 6.42
CA SER A 42 10.25 -7.43 6.50
C SER A 42 11.56 -7.47 5.70
N GLY A 43 11.83 -6.41 4.94
CA GLY A 43 13.03 -6.34 4.09
C GLY A 43 12.92 -7.08 2.75
N SER A 44 11.79 -7.69 2.39
CA SER A 44 11.63 -8.37 1.09
C SER A 44 11.49 -7.43 -0.12
N GLY A 45 11.44 -6.09 0.07
CA GLY A 45 11.38 -5.12 -1.01
C GLY A 45 10.01 -4.48 -1.26
N LYS A 46 8.96 -4.86 -0.52
CA LYS A 46 7.57 -4.40 -0.71
C LYS A 46 7.43 -2.88 -0.69
N SER A 47 7.83 -2.24 0.40
CA SER A 47 7.76 -0.78 0.56
C SER A 47 8.67 -0.04 -0.42
N LEU A 48 9.83 -0.61 -0.77
CA LEU A 48 10.70 -0.04 -1.81
C LEU A 48 10.01 -0.03 -3.18
N THR A 49 9.26 -1.08 -3.50
CA THR A 49 8.44 -1.14 -4.73
C THR A 49 7.38 -0.04 -4.72
N ALA A 50 6.65 0.14 -3.61
CA ALA A 50 5.66 1.22 -3.46
C ALA A 50 6.28 2.61 -3.60
N LEU A 51 7.40 2.86 -2.90
CA LEU A 51 8.12 4.14 -2.98
C LEU A 51 8.68 4.41 -4.37
N THR A 52 9.07 3.37 -5.11
CA THR A 52 9.51 3.51 -6.51
C THR A 52 8.36 3.96 -7.41
N ILE A 53 7.17 3.36 -7.28
CA ILE A 53 5.98 3.77 -8.03
C ILE A 53 5.66 5.24 -7.76
N MET A 54 5.80 5.69 -6.51
CA MET A 54 5.57 7.07 -6.12
C MET A 54 6.71 8.03 -6.50
N GLY A 55 7.86 7.54 -6.98
CA GLY A 55 9.05 8.38 -7.19
C GLY A 55 9.58 9.00 -5.89
N LEU A 56 9.46 8.28 -4.76
CA LEU A 56 9.85 8.72 -3.41
C LEU A 56 11.02 7.91 -2.84
N LEU A 57 11.80 7.24 -3.69
CA LEU A 57 13.00 6.55 -3.22
C LEU A 57 13.98 7.53 -2.57
N SER A 58 14.65 7.06 -1.52
CA SER A 58 15.78 7.79 -0.93
C SER A 58 16.82 8.14 -1.99
N LYS A 59 17.45 9.32 -1.86
CA LYS A 59 18.52 9.78 -2.75
C LYS A 59 19.73 8.83 -2.81
N GLN A 60 19.88 7.94 -1.83
CA GLN A 60 20.93 6.91 -1.77
C GLN A 60 20.61 5.68 -2.63
N LEU A 61 19.36 5.54 -3.07
CA LEU A 61 18.90 4.45 -3.91
C LEU A 61 18.71 4.92 -5.35
N GLN A 62 18.72 3.95 -6.26
CA GLN A 62 18.35 4.13 -7.67
C GLN A 62 17.45 2.99 -8.11
N ALA A 63 16.51 3.31 -9.00
CA ALA A 63 15.65 2.34 -9.64
C ALA A 63 15.93 2.28 -11.14
N ASN A 64 15.84 1.08 -11.71
CA ASN A 64 15.85 0.80 -13.13
C ASN A 64 14.58 0.01 -13.49
N GLY A 65 14.18 0.06 -14.77
CA GLY A 65 12.95 -0.55 -15.25
C GLY A 65 11.88 0.50 -15.57
N HIS A 66 10.66 0.06 -15.82
CA HIS A 66 9.56 0.92 -16.24
C HIS A 66 8.37 0.82 -15.28
N VAL A 67 7.77 1.97 -15.02
CA VAL A 67 6.52 2.12 -14.28
C VAL A 67 5.53 2.83 -15.18
N THR A 68 4.59 2.09 -15.76
CA THR A 68 3.57 2.65 -16.63
C THR A 68 2.26 2.80 -15.86
N PHE A 69 1.76 4.02 -15.71
CA PHE A 69 0.49 4.33 -15.05
C PHE A 69 -0.49 4.93 -16.06
N GLN A 70 -1.65 4.29 -16.23
CA GLN A 70 -2.67 4.68 -17.21
C GLN A 70 -2.09 4.91 -18.62
N GLY A 71 -1.18 4.05 -19.06
CA GLY A 71 -0.51 4.12 -20.37
C GLY A 71 0.65 5.13 -20.47
N GLN A 72 0.96 5.87 -19.41
CA GLN A 72 2.08 6.81 -19.36
C GLN A 72 3.24 6.21 -18.57
N ASP A 73 4.44 6.16 -19.13
CA ASP A 73 5.67 5.82 -18.37
C ASP A 73 5.99 6.98 -17.41
N ILE A 74 5.85 6.71 -16.12
CA ILE A 74 6.11 7.66 -15.03
C ILE A 74 7.51 7.49 -14.41
N SER A 75 8.24 6.43 -14.76
CA SER A 75 9.56 6.13 -14.18
C SER A 75 10.62 7.18 -14.46
N LYS A 76 10.45 7.97 -15.53
CA LYS A 76 11.39 9.00 -15.98
C LYS A 76 10.91 10.43 -15.73
N LEU A 77 9.77 10.59 -15.06
CA LEU A 77 9.25 11.90 -14.75
C LEU A 77 10.11 12.60 -13.69
N ASP A 78 10.31 13.89 -13.84
CA ASP A 78 10.90 14.72 -12.82
C ASP A 78 9.95 14.92 -11.63
N ASP A 79 10.45 15.48 -10.53
CA ASP A 79 9.65 15.67 -9.33
C ASP A 79 8.43 16.58 -9.57
N LYS A 80 8.58 17.62 -10.39
CA LYS A 80 7.49 18.56 -10.72
C LYS A 80 6.36 17.88 -11.50
N ALA A 81 6.68 16.96 -12.40
CA ALA A 81 5.69 16.16 -13.11
C ALA A 81 5.05 15.12 -12.17
N MET A 82 5.84 14.48 -11.31
CA MET A 82 5.33 13.53 -10.30
C MET A 82 4.41 14.19 -9.27
N GLN A 83 4.62 15.45 -8.89
CA GLN A 83 3.71 16.19 -8.01
C GLN A 83 2.28 16.28 -8.55
N LYS A 84 2.07 16.27 -9.88
CA LYS A 84 0.74 16.25 -10.49
C LYS A 84 0.07 14.88 -10.46
N ILE A 85 0.81 13.83 -10.10
CA ILE A 85 0.33 12.45 -10.03
C ILE A 85 0.10 12.05 -8.57
N ARG A 86 1.06 12.37 -7.69
CA ARG A 86 0.98 12.11 -6.25
C ARG A 86 -0.20 12.85 -5.63
N GLY A 87 -1.03 12.16 -4.88
CA GLY A 87 -2.22 12.71 -4.23
C GLY A 87 -3.40 12.98 -5.17
N ALA A 88 -3.14 13.33 -6.44
CA ALA A 88 -4.19 13.58 -7.42
C ALA A 88 -4.68 12.31 -8.11
N LYS A 89 -3.76 11.47 -8.58
CA LYS A 89 -4.06 10.27 -9.38
C LYS A 89 -3.65 8.97 -8.68
N ILE A 90 -2.60 9.03 -7.86
CA ILE A 90 -2.14 7.95 -7.01
C ILE A 90 -2.12 8.46 -5.57
N GLY A 91 -2.98 7.91 -4.72
CA GLY A 91 -2.97 8.12 -3.28
C GLY A 91 -2.03 7.13 -2.59
N MET A 92 -1.48 7.52 -1.44
CA MET A 92 -0.65 6.62 -0.63
C MET A 92 -0.98 6.75 0.86
N ILE A 93 -1.15 5.61 1.52
CA ILE A 93 -1.20 5.47 2.97
C ILE A 93 0.15 4.90 3.39
N PHE A 94 0.88 5.63 4.24
CA PHE A 94 2.19 5.23 4.74
C PHE A 94 2.07 4.33 5.98
N GLN A 95 3.11 3.58 6.27
CA GLN A 95 3.15 2.55 7.31
C GLN A 95 2.87 3.09 8.73
N GLU A 96 3.28 4.31 9.05
CA GLU A 96 3.17 4.86 10.41
C GLU A 96 2.22 6.07 10.49
N PRO A 97 0.99 5.91 11.04
CA PRO A 97 0.06 7.01 11.21
C PRO A 97 0.58 8.12 12.12
N MET A 98 1.40 7.74 13.11
CA MET A 98 1.91 8.68 14.12
C MET A 98 2.91 9.69 13.56
N THR A 99 3.67 9.31 12.54
CA THR A 99 4.70 10.17 11.91
C THR A 99 4.19 10.82 10.62
N SER A 100 3.07 10.36 10.08
CA SER A 100 2.53 10.83 8.80
C SER A 100 1.65 12.06 8.92
N LEU A 101 1.02 12.29 10.10
CA LEU A 101 0.28 13.50 10.38
C LEU A 101 1.17 14.55 11.05
N ASN A 102 1.09 15.79 10.59
CA ASN A 102 1.80 16.90 11.23
C ASN A 102 1.08 17.29 12.54
N PRO A 103 1.72 17.13 13.72
CA PRO A 103 1.05 17.33 15.01
C PRO A 103 0.66 18.79 15.29
N VAL A 104 1.23 19.77 14.59
CA VAL A 104 0.95 21.21 14.81
C VAL A 104 -0.08 21.78 13.81
N LEU A 105 -0.68 20.93 12.97
CA LEU A 105 -1.73 21.31 12.03
C LEU A 105 -3.01 20.54 12.35
N THR A 106 -4.17 21.20 12.20
CA THR A 106 -5.45 20.53 12.37
C THR A 106 -5.69 19.49 11.28
N ILE A 107 -6.51 18.48 11.57
CA ILE A 107 -6.79 17.42 10.60
C ILE A 107 -7.55 17.96 9.37
N GLY A 108 -8.42 18.93 9.55
CA GLY A 108 -9.12 19.59 8.45
C GLY A 108 -8.17 20.33 7.52
N TYR A 109 -7.15 21.02 8.09
CA TYR A 109 -6.11 21.67 7.29
C TYR A 109 -5.37 20.64 6.43
N GLN A 110 -4.91 19.53 7.04
CA GLN A 110 -4.15 18.49 6.35
C GLN A 110 -4.96 17.78 5.27
N ILE A 111 -6.25 17.47 5.52
CA ILE A 111 -7.17 16.93 4.50
C ILE A 111 -7.39 17.96 3.37
N GLY A 112 -7.38 19.24 3.67
CA GLY A 112 -7.57 20.33 2.72
C GLY A 112 -6.38 20.59 1.81
N GLU A 113 -5.16 20.23 2.22
CA GLU A 113 -3.94 20.47 1.42
C GLU A 113 -4.01 19.86 0.01
N PRO A 114 -4.26 18.54 -0.16
CA PRO A 114 -4.38 17.95 -1.50
C PRO A 114 -5.55 18.54 -2.31
N LEU A 115 -6.66 18.88 -1.67
CA LEU A 115 -7.80 19.50 -2.33
C LEU A 115 -7.46 20.89 -2.89
N THR A 116 -6.72 21.68 -2.12
CA THR A 116 -6.27 23.01 -2.53
C THR A 116 -5.21 22.91 -3.62
N ALA A 117 -4.23 22.01 -3.43
CA ALA A 117 -3.10 21.89 -4.35
C ALA A 117 -3.49 21.34 -5.72
N HIS A 118 -4.40 20.36 -5.79
CA HIS A 118 -4.73 19.65 -7.01
C HIS A 118 -6.06 20.07 -7.63
N LEU A 119 -7.05 20.45 -6.81
CA LEU A 119 -8.38 20.84 -7.28
C LEU A 119 -8.65 22.34 -7.19
N GLY A 120 -7.73 23.10 -6.58
CA GLY A 120 -7.87 24.56 -6.41
C GLY A 120 -9.02 24.98 -5.50
N LEU A 121 -9.56 24.07 -4.67
CA LEU A 121 -10.69 24.36 -3.80
C LEU A 121 -10.30 25.35 -2.69
N LYS A 122 -11.20 26.29 -2.39
CA LYS A 122 -11.03 27.34 -1.38
C LYS A 122 -12.38 27.65 -0.70
N GLY A 123 -12.32 28.34 0.45
CA GLY A 123 -13.49 28.85 1.16
C GLY A 123 -14.51 27.76 1.51
N GLU A 124 -15.79 28.02 1.29
CA GLU A 124 -16.88 27.10 1.66
C GLU A 124 -16.86 25.78 0.87
N ALA A 125 -16.44 25.79 -0.39
CA ALA A 125 -16.30 24.56 -1.19
C ALA A 125 -15.25 23.61 -0.58
N LEU A 126 -14.13 24.16 -0.12
CA LEU A 126 -13.09 23.38 0.58
C LEU A 126 -13.61 22.82 1.89
N LYS A 127 -14.27 23.63 2.73
CA LYS A 127 -14.84 23.17 4.02
C LYS A 127 -15.88 22.07 3.83
N SER A 128 -16.78 22.24 2.86
CA SER A 128 -17.81 21.24 2.53
C SER A 128 -17.17 19.92 2.10
N ARG A 129 -16.12 19.97 1.27
CA ARG A 129 -15.42 18.76 0.83
C ARG A 129 -14.68 18.07 1.96
N ILE A 130 -14.01 18.81 2.86
CA ILE A 130 -13.36 18.28 4.08
C ILE A 130 -14.40 17.57 4.95
N SER A 131 -15.55 18.23 5.22
CA SER A 131 -16.63 17.63 6.01
C SER A 131 -17.13 16.31 5.40
N ALA A 132 -17.33 16.28 4.09
CA ALA A 132 -17.76 15.09 3.38
C ALA A 132 -16.72 13.95 3.48
N LEU A 133 -15.42 14.26 3.39
CA LEU A 133 -14.34 13.27 3.52
C LEU A 133 -14.26 12.71 4.96
N LEU A 134 -14.38 13.57 5.97
CA LEU A 134 -14.42 13.13 7.36
C LEU A 134 -15.60 12.19 7.61
N GLN A 135 -16.80 12.53 7.13
CA GLN A 135 -17.96 11.63 7.22
C GLN A 135 -17.73 10.30 6.50
N GLN A 136 -17.10 10.32 5.32
CA GLN A 136 -16.80 9.11 4.54
C GLN A 136 -15.90 8.12 5.30
N VAL A 137 -15.01 8.64 6.14
CA VAL A 137 -14.13 7.79 6.97
C VAL A 137 -14.66 7.58 8.40
N GLY A 138 -15.91 8.01 8.69
CA GLY A 138 -16.56 7.82 9.97
C GLY A 138 -16.00 8.69 11.09
N ILE A 139 -15.53 9.90 10.75
CA ILE A 139 -15.12 10.94 11.70
C ILE A 139 -16.15 12.08 11.65
N PRO A 140 -16.66 12.55 12.82
CA PRO A 140 -17.57 13.68 12.85
C PRO A 140 -16.93 14.93 12.24
N PRO A 141 -17.63 15.69 11.35
CA PRO A 141 -17.09 16.88 10.69
C PRO A 141 -16.60 17.97 11.65
N GLU A 142 -17.19 18.04 12.85
CA GLU A 142 -16.82 19.01 13.90
C GLU A 142 -15.40 18.80 14.41
N ARG A 143 -14.82 17.62 14.13
CA ARG A 143 -13.43 17.31 14.46
C ARG A 143 -12.42 17.91 13.48
N ALA A 144 -12.87 18.60 12.43
CA ALA A 144 -11.96 19.21 11.44
C ALA A 144 -10.90 20.13 12.10
N ASP A 145 -11.26 20.82 13.18
CA ASP A 145 -10.35 21.72 13.91
C ASP A 145 -9.52 21.01 14.99
N SER A 146 -9.69 19.68 15.19
CA SER A 146 -8.87 18.90 16.11
C SER A 146 -7.46 18.70 15.59
N TYR A 147 -6.52 18.56 16.53
CA TYR A 147 -5.13 18.16 16.25
C TYR A 147 -4.96 16.65 16.31
N PRO A 148 -3.93 16.09 15.65
CA PRO A 148 -3.71 14.64 15.63
C PRO A 148 -3.59 13.98 17.02
N ASP A 149 -3.03 14.66 18.01
CA ASP A 149 -2.87 14.16 19.37
C ASP A 149 -4.19 14.02 20.14
N GLU A 150 -5.24 14.73 19.74
CA GLU A 150 -6.58 14.60 20.27
C GLU A 150 -7.37 13.40 19.73
N LEU A 151 -6.77 12.63 18.80
CA LEU A 151 -7.40 11.49 18.13
C LEU A 151 -6.81 10.15 18.58
N SER A 152 -7.64 9.11 18.63
CA SER A 152 -7.17 7.74 18.81
C SER A 152 -6.35 7.28 17.59
N GLY A 153 -5.54 6.19 17.74
CA GLY A 153 -4.76 5.63 16.63
C GLY A 153 -5.62 5.27 15.42
N GLY A 154 -6.77 4.64 15.64
CA GLY A 154 -7.71 4.31 14.57
C GLY A 154 -8.34 5.54 13.90
N GLN A 155 -8.58 6.63 14.66
CA GLN A 155 -9.05 7.89 14.08
C GLN A 155 -7.96 8.57 13.25
N ARG A 156 -6.70 8.58 13.70
CA ARG A 156 -5.56 9.08 12.89
C ARG A 156 -5.41 8.31 11.60
N GLN A 157 -5.55 6.98 11.65
CA GLN A 157 -5.54 6.15 10.44
C GLN A 157 -6.65 6.53 9.46
N ARG A 158 -7.87 6.78 9.96
CA ARG A 158 -9.00 7.22 9.13
C ARG A 158 -8.76 8.60 8.52
N VAL A 159 -8.11 9.53 9.23
CA VAL A 159 -7.67 10.83 8.67
C VAL A 159 -6.68 10.64 7.53
N MET A 160 -5.68 9.77 7.70
CA MET A 160 -4.72 9.46 6.62
C MET A 160 -5.40 8.85 5.41
N ILE A 161 -6.38 7.98 5.61
CA ILE A 161 -7.20 7.44 4.52
C ILE A 161 -7.93 8.59 3.82
N ALA A 162 -8.59 9.50 4.57
CA ALA A 162 -9.29 10.65 3.99
C ALA A 162 -8.37 11.54 3.14
N MET A 163 -7.15 11.82 3.62
CA MET A 163 -6.14 12.57 2.87
C MET A 163 -5.75 11.84 1.58
N SER A 164 -5.52 10.53 1.66
CA SER A 164 -5.06 9.72 0.52
C SER A 164 -6.10 9.61 -0.61
N ILE A 165 -7.39 9.69 -0.27
CA ILE A 165 -8.49 9.60 -1.24
C ILE A 165 -9.13 10.95 -1.59
N ALA A 166 -8.62 12.06 -1.04
CA ALA A 166 -9.25 13.39 -1.14
C ALA A 166 -9.54 13.82 -2.58
N CYS A 167 -8.63 13.51 -3.50
CA CYS A 167 -8.74 13.82 -4.93
C CYS A 167 -9.30 12.67 -5.77
N GLU A 168 -9.88 11.64 -5.16
CA GLU A 168 -10.46 10.48 -5.85
C GLU A 168 -9.45 9.78 -6.79
N PRO A 169 -8.33 9.28 -6.26
CA PRO A 169 -7.28 8.71 -7.09
C PRO A 169 -7.73 7.42 -7.80
N ALA A 170 -7.15 7.14 -8.98
CA ALA A 170 -7.39 5.89 -9.71
C ALA A 170 -6.67 4.69 -9.07
N LEU A 171 -5.60 4.93 -8.30
CA LEU A 171 -4.82 3.94 -7.57
C LEU A 171 -4.58 4.41 -6.14
N LEU A 172 -4.85 3.54 -5.17
CA LEU A 172 -4.44 3.71 -3.78
C LEU A 172 -3.35 2.69 -3.44
N ILE A 173 -2.21 3.16 -2.97
CA ILE A 173 -1.15 2.33 -2.41
C ILE A 173 -1.28 2.40 -0.89
N ALA A 174 -1.46 1.25 -0.23
CA ALA A 174 -1.58 1.14 1.21
C ALA A 174 -0.41 0.29 1.74
N ASP A 175 0.60 0.95 2.31
CA ASP A 175 1.80 0.29 2.83
C ASP A 175 1.62 0.01 4.32
N GLU A 176 1.31 -1.24 4.65
CA GLU A 176 1.02 -1.74 5.99
C GLU A 176 0.01 -0.87 6.78
N PRO A 177 -1.16 -0.53 6.22
CA PRO A 177 -2.05 0.49 6.77
C PRO A 177 -2.72 0.10 8.09
N THR A 178 -2.56 -1.14 8.53
CA THR A 178 -3.18 -1.66 9.76
C THR A 178 -2.15 -2.08 10.81
N THR A 179 -0.87 -1.91 10.54
CA THR A 179 0.19 -2.18 11.52
C THR A 179 0.01 -1.29 12.75
N ALA A 180 0.18 -1.86 13.94
CA ALA A 180 -0.02 -1.22 15.24
C ALA A 180 -1.49 -0.86 15.62
N LEU A 181 -2.48 -1.40 14.90
CA LEU A 181 -3.88 -1.33 15.29
C LEU A 181 -4.30 -2.63 16.00
N ASP A 182 -5.23 -2.51 16.94
CA ASP A 182 -5.87 -3.71 17.50
C ASP A 182 -6.78 -4.40 16.45
N VAL A 183 -7.08 -5.68 16.68
CA VAL A 183 -7.80 -6.52 15.70
C VAL A 183 -9.16 -5.94 15.31
N THR A 184 -9.86 -5.31 16.26
CA THR A 184 -11.19 -4.73 16.02
C THR A 184 -11.09 -3.49 15.12
N VAL A 185 -10.15 -2.60 15.41
CA VAL A 185 -9.90 -1.39 14.61
C VAL A 185 -9.33 -1.77 13.24
N GLN A 186 -8.45 -2.78 13.15
CA GLN A 186 -7.96 -3.33 11.89
C GLN A 186 -9.13 -3.77 10.99
N ALA A 187 -10.05 -4.60 11.50
CA ALA A 187 -11.21 -5.05 10.73
C ALA A 187 -12.07 -3.88 10.22
N GLN A 188 -12.28 -2.84 11.05
CA GLN A 188 -13.00 -1.64 10.64
C GLN A 188 -12.30 -0.86 9.53
N VAL A 189 -10.97 -0.72 9.60
CA VAL A 189 -10.16 -0.04 8.58
C VAL A 189 -10.17 -0.81 7.26
N LEU A 190 -10.05 -2.14 7.30
CA LEU A 190 -10.12 -2.99 6.10
C LEU A 190 -11.49 -2.89 5.43
N LYS A 191 -12.58 -2.94 6.21
CA LYS A 191 -13.93 -2.74 5.71
C LYS A 191 -14.10 -1.38 5.05
N LEU A 192 -13.63 -0.31 5.70
CA LEU A 192 -13.66 1.05 5.14
C LEU A 192 -12.91 1.13 3.80
N LEU A 193 -11.70 0.59 3.72
CA LEU A 193 -10.90 0.58 2.48
C LEU A 193 -11.61 -0.20 1.36
N HIS A 194 -12.24 -1.33 1.67
CA HIS A 194 -13.02 -2.09 0.71
C HIS A 194 -14.23 -1.31 0.17
N GLU A 195 -14.98 -0.65 1.06
CA GLU A 195 -16.13 0.19 0.69
C GLU A 195 -15.69 1.38 -0.20
N LEU A 196 -14.60 2.06 0.17
CA LEU A 196 -14.03 3.16 -0.60
C LEU A 196 -13.56 2.69 -1.98
N LYS A 197 -12.81 1.58 -2.06
CA LYS A 197 -12.36 0.99 -3.33
C LYS A 197 -13.55 0.70 -4.25
N THR A 198 -14.57 0.05 -3.71
CA THR A 198 -15.75 -0.34 -4.49
C THR A 198 -16.52 0.87 -5.01
N ARG A 199 -16.77 1.86 -4.16
CA ARG A 199 -17.50 3.09 -4.52
C ARG A 199 -16.77 3.90 -5.56
N MET A 200 -15.45 4.04 -5.42
CA MET A 200 -14.61 4.86 -6.30
C MET A 200 -14.09 4.10 -7.51
N GLN A 201 -14.33 2.78 -7.59
CA GLN A 201 -13.80 1.90 -8.65
C GLN A 201 -12.28 1.99 -8.82
N MET A 202 -11.56 2.35 -7.73
CA MET A 202 -10.12 2.51 -7.76
C MET A 202 -9.40 1.15 -7.66
N ALA A 203 -8.22 1.05 -8.25
CA ALA A 203 -7.29 -0.04 -7.98
C ALA A 203 -6.66 0.15 -6.59
N MET A 204 -6.34 -0.95 -5.90
CA MET A 204 -5.64 -0.89 -4.63
C MET A 204 -4.43 -1.82 -4.64
N LEU A 205 -3.25 -1.27 -4.36
CA LEU A 205 -2.04 -2.01 -4.04
C LEU A 205 -1.90 -2.04 -2.52
N PHE A 206 -2.10 -3.20 -1.92
CA PHE A 206 -2.09 -3.37 -0.48
C PHE A 206 -0.84 -4.15 -0.06
N ILE A 207 0.00 -3.57 0.75
CA ILE A 207 1.21 -4.21 1.26
C ILE A 207 0.97 -4.64 2.70
N THR A 208 1.25 -5.89 2.99
CA THR A 208 1.14 -6.46 4.33
C THR A 208 2.06 -7.68 4.50
N HIS A 209 2.32 -8.04 5.75
CA HIS A 209 2.92 -9.33 6.10
C HIS A 209 1.88 -10.30 6.67
N ASP A 210 0.62 -9.89 6.81
CA ASP A 210 -0.46 -10.67 7.42
C ASP A 210 -1.33 -11.35 6.35
N PHE A 211 -1.25 -12.68 6.28
CA PHE A 211 -2.05 -13.50 5.37
C PHE A 211 -3.54 -13.55 5.74
N GLY A 212 -3.90 -13.29 6.99
CA GLY A 212 -5.30 -13.14 7.38
C GLY A 212 -5.93 -11.96 6.65
N VAL A 213 -5.23 -10.82 6.64
CA VAL A 213 -5.65 -9.63 5.88
C VAL A 213 -5.75 -9.94 4.38
N VAL A 214 -4.78 -10.66 3.83
CA VAL A 214 -4.80 -11.05 2.40
C VAL A 214 -6.03 -11.90 2.07
N ALA A 215 -6.38 -12.84 2.93
CA ALA A 215 -7.55 -13.70 2.74
C ALA A 215 -8.85 -12.89 2.68
N ASP A 216 -8.94 -11.79 3.43
CA ASP A 216 -10.12 -10.94 3.52
C ASP A 216 -10.30 -9.99 2.34
N ILE A 217 -9.20 -9.40 1.83
CA ILE A 217 -9.32 -8.25 0.92
C ILE A 217 -8.75 -8.46 -0.48
N ALA A 218 -7.87 -9.46 -0.68
CA ALA A 218 -7.16 -9.64 -1.94
C ALA A 218 -8.04 -10.21 -3.05
N ASP A 219 -7.91 -9.66 -4.26
CA ASP A 219 -8.31 -10.30 -5.50
C ASP A 219 -7.13 -11.08 -6.10
N ASP A 220 -5.96 -10.43 -6.16
CA ASP A 220 -4.71 -10.99 -6.67
C ASP A 220 -3.61 -10.84 -5.60
N VAL A 221 -2.64 -11.77 -5.58
CA VAL A 221 -1.55 -11.82 -4.59
C VAL A 221 -0.21 -11.94 -5.29
N ILE A 222 0.77 -11.18 -4.79
CA ILE A 222 2.17 -11.20 -5.18
C ILE A 222 2.97 -11.53 -3.93
N VAL A 223 3.76 -12.60 -3.97
CA VAL A 223 4.64 -12.98 -2.87
C VAL A 223 6.05 -12.53 -3.18
N MET A 224 6.65 -11.72 -2.30
CA MET A 224 8.02 -11.22 -2.43
C MET A 224 8.93 -11.85 -1.37
N PHE A 225 10.10 -12.31 -1.82
CA PHE A 225 11.14 -12.85 -0.96
C PHE A 225 12.52 -12.34 -1.43
N ARG A 226 13.31 -11.75 -0.52
CA ARG A 226 14.68 -11.25 -0.79
C ARG A 226 14.82 -10.41 -2.06
N GLY A 227 13.82 -9.54 -2.30
CA GLY A 227 13.77 -8.65 -3.45
C GLY A 227 13.15 -9.23 -4.71
N GLU A 228 12.81 -10.51 -4.74
CA GLU A 228 12.24 -11.21 -5.89
C GLU A 228 10.74 -11.46 -5.71
N ILE A 229 10.00 -11.42 -6.81
CA ILE A 229 8.64 -11.94 -6.87
C ILE A 229 8.76 -13.46 -7.11
N VAL A 230 8.41 -14.25 -6.07
CA VAL A 230 8.56 -15.71 -6.10
C VAL A 230 7.28 -16.42 -6.48
N GLU A 231 6.13 -15.80 -6.26
CA GLU A 231 4.84 -16.36 -6.66
C GLU A 231 3.82 -15.23 -6.93
N THR A 232 2.96 -15.44 -7.93
CA THR A 232 1.84 -14.56 -8.25
C THR A 232 0.63 -15.40 -8.63
N GLY A 233 -0.56 -14.91 -8.30
CA GLY A 233 -1.81 -15.57 -8.67
C GLY A 233 -3.02 -14.90 -8.06
N THR A 234 -4.20 -15.47 -8.30
CA THR A 234 -5.40 -15.07 -7.57
C THR A 234 -5.25 -15.44 -6.08
N ARG A 235 -6.00 -14.77 -5.20
CA ARG A 235 -6.04 -15.09 -3.78
C ARG A 235 -6.16 -16.59 -3.52
N ASP A 236 -7.13 -17.24 -4.17
CA ASP A 236 -7.39 -18.67 -3.97
C ASP A 236 -6.24 -19.56 -4.46
N GLN A 237 -5.57 -19.19 -5.56
CA GLN A 237 -4.40 -19.92 -6.05
C GLN A 237 -3.26 -19.87 -5.06
N VAL A 238 -2.93 -18.68 -4.55
CA VAL A 238 -1.77 -18.51 -3.65
C VAL A 238 -2.07 -19.04 -2.25
N LEU A 239 -3.28 -18.83 -1.71
CA LEU A 239 -3.60 -19.24 -0.34
C LEU A 239 -3.94 -20.74 -0.22
N LYS A 240 -4.65 -21.31 -1.20
CA LYS A 240 -5.11 -22.71 -1.13
C LYS A 240 -4.21 -23.69 -1.88
N HIS A 241 -3.52 -23.21 -2.93
CA HIS A 241 -2.69 -24.02 -3.80
C HIS A 241 -1.30 -23.41 -4.05
N PRO A 242 -0.56 -23.03 -2.97
CA PRO A 242 0.76 -22.41 -3.10
C PRO A 242 1.73 -23.34 -3.82
N LYS A 243 2.52 -22.78 -4.73
CA LYS A 243 3.50 -23.54 -5.51
C LYS A 243 4.90 -23.38 -4.91
N HIS A 244 5.31 -22.15 -4.62
CA HIS A 244 6.66 -21.83 -4.18
C HIS A 244 6.89 -22.30 -2.73
N PRO A 245 8.04 -22.92 -2.40
CA PRO A 245 8.34 -23.39 -1.05
C PRO A 245 8.24 -22.31 0.02
N TYR A 246 8.68 -21.09 -0.28
CA TYR A 246 8.58 -19.96 0.63
C TYR A 246 7.11 -19.60 0.96
N THR A 247 6.22 -19.57 -0.06
CA THR A 247 4.80 -19.32 0.15
C THR A 247 4.17 -20.38 1.06
N LYS A 248 4.52 -21.65 0.83
CA LYS A 248 4.07 -22.78 1.68
C LYS A 248 4.56 -22.61 3.12
N ALA A 249 5.83 -22.23 3.29
CA ALA A 249 6.42 -22.02 4.62
C ALA A 249 5.76 -20.85 5.35
N LEU A 250 5.50 -19.73 4.67
CA LEU A 250 4.78 -18.59 5.25
C LEU A 250 3.35 -18.95 5.68
N LEU A 251 2.60 -19.63 4.81
CA LEU A 251 1.23 -20.07 5.13
C LEU A 251 1.19 -21.09 6.26
N ALA A 252 2.24 -21.91 6.40
CA ALA A 252 2.37 -22.84 7.52
C ALA A 252 2.50 -22.13 8.87
N CYS A 253 2.98 -20.89 8.90
CA CYS A 253 3.13 -20.08 10.11
C CYS A 253 1.86 -19.28 10.47
N VAL A 254 0.84 -19.24 9.60
CA VAL A 254 -0.43 -18.56 9.87
C VAL A 254 -1.25 -19.41 10.84
N PRO A 255 -1.74 -18.82 11.96
CA PRO A 255 -2.67 -19.51 12.87
C PRO A 255 -3.94 -19.93 12.11
N ASP A 256 -4.48 -21.10 12.44
CA ASP A 256 -5.83 -21.44 11.98
C ASP A 256 -6.88 -20.67 12.80
N ALA A 257 -8.10 -20.60 12.26
CA ALA A 257 -9.21 -19.91 12.91
C ALA A 257 -9.61 -20.55 14.26
N GLU A 258 -9.23 -21.79 14.49
CA GLU A 258 -9.54 -22.56 15.70
C GLU A 258 -8.41 -22.49 16.74
N GLY A 259 -7.25 -21.93 16.40
CA GLY A 259 -6.07 -21.80 17.28
C GLY A 259 -5.43 -23.14 17.65
N LEU A 260 -5.75 -24.21 16.94
CA LEU A 260 -5.28 -25.57 17.23
C LEU A 260 -3.95 -25.91 16.54
N LYS A 261 -3.55 -25.11 15.54
CA LYS A 261 -2.32 -25.35 14.79
C LYS A 261 -1.10 -24.93 15.60
N THR A 262 -0.20 -25.87 15.82
CA THR A 262 1.11 -25.56 16.41
C THR A 262 1.90 -24.70 15.44
N LEU A 263 2.17 -23.45 15.83
CA LEU A 263 2.99 -22.53 15.04
C LEU A 263 4.42 -23.05 14.98
N LYS A 264 4.94 -23.19 13.77
CA LYS A 264 6.35 -23.56 13.53
C LYS A 264 7.08 -22.35 12.96
N PRO A 265 8.36 -22.13 13.32
CA PRO A 265 9.19 -21.16 12.62
C PRO A 265 9.23 -21.44 11.12
N ILE A 266 9.48 -20.41 10.32
CA ILE A 266 9.62 -20.60 8.87
C ILE A 266 10.78 -21.55 8.60
N ASP A 267 10.50 -22.62 7.88
CA ASP A 267 11.53 -23.57 7.45
C ASP A 267 12.19 -23.05 6.17
N TYR A 268 13.47 -22.72 6.26
CA TYR A 268 14.31 -22.27 5.13
C TYR A 268 15.16 -23.39 4.53
N SER A 269 14.96 -24.64 4.89
CA SER A 269 15.76 -25.78 4.41
C SER A 269 15.76 -25.92 2.88
N TRP A 270 14.70 -25.43 2.23
CA TRP A 270 14.58 -25.40 0.76
C TRP A 270 15.62 -24.49 0.08
N LEU A 271 16.15 -23.43 0.77
CA LEU A 271 17.20 -22.57 0.21
C LEU A 271 18.51 -23.32 -0.06
N THR A 272 18.79 -24.36 0.72
CA THR A 272 20.01 -25.16 0.53
C THR A 272 19.90 -26.14 -0.64
N GLN A 273 18.69 -26.42 -1.12
CA GLN A 273 18.45 -27.31 -2.26
C GLN A 273 18.58 -26.58 -3.61
N GLU A 274 18.29 -25.26 -3.67
CA GLU A 274 18.45 -24.46 -4.89
C GLU A 274 19.93 -24.14 -5.21
N VAL A 275 20.82 -24.18 -4.21
CA VAL A 275 22.27 -23.95 -4.42
C VAL A 275 22.99 -25.20 -4.95
N ALA A 276 22.33 -26.35 -4.91
CA ALA A 276 22.89 -27.66 -5.31
C ALA A 276 22.38 -28.15 -6.67
N ALA A 277 21.52 -27.39 -7.36
CA ALA A 277 21.00 -27.68 -8.69
C ALA A 277 21.49 -26.64 -9.73
#